data_adabf63f0e79999ef35a30f6ece446d8
#
_entry.id   adabf63f0e79999ef35a30f6ece446d8
#
_cell.length_a   1.000
_cell.length_b   1.000
_cell.length_c   1.000
_cell.angle_alpha   90.00
_cell.angle_beta   90.00
_cell.angle_gamma   90.00
#
_symmetry.space_group_name_H-M   'P 1'
#
loop_
_entity.id
_entity.type
_entity.pdbx_description
1 polymer ?
#
loop_
_entity_poly.entity_id
_entity_poly.type
_entity_poly.pdbx_seq_one_letter_code
_entity_poly.pdbx_strand_id
1 'polypeptide(L)'
;MRSWFNHVSRRNSQKLALCVAEEMKKFQTNLQLLQKYSGEYSFDHLMIAAQGFQESLLDQSKKNPSGAVGIMQVIPKNAAAAPISIPNVSTADGNIHAGVKMLRSIADTYFNDPKIDPMNKTLMVFASYNAGPNRIAKLRKEASVWVLIRTSGLPMWNWLRPKKSGRRPSPT
;
A
#
# COMPACT_ATOMS: atom_id res chain seq x y z
N MET A 1 38.57 -12.31 21.44
CA MET A 1 37.27 -11.61 21.31
C MET A 1 37.02 -10.95 19.95
N ARG A 2 37.97 -10.25 19.30
CA ARG A 2 37.77 -9.61 17.98
C ARG A 2 37.38 -10.57 16.84
N SER A 3 37.84 -11.81 16.83
CA SER A 3 37.55 -12.79 15.78
C SER A 3 36.09 -13.22 15.76
N TRP A 4 35.44 -13.40 16.91
CA TRP A 4 34.03 -13.81 17.01
C TRP A 4 33.08 -12.71 16.51
N PHE A 5 33.30 -11.45 16.91
CA PHE A 5 32.50 -10.31 16.44
C PHE A 5 32.59 -10.12 14.93
N ASN A 6 33.76 -10.27 14.34
CA ASN A 6 33.96 -10.18 12.89
C ASN A 6 33.22 -11.30 12.15
N HIS A 7 33.14 -12.48 12.71
CA HIS A 7 32.47 -13.62 12.09
C HIS A 7 30.93 -13.50 12.14
N VAL A 8 30.39 -13.01 13.26
CA VAL A 8 28.94 -12.71 13.42
C VAL A 8 28.51 -11.56 12.50
N SER A 9 29.30 -10.50 12.44
CA SER A 9 29.03 -9.34 11.56
C SER A 9 29.01 -9.74 10.10
N ARG A 10 29.99 -10.54 9.62
CA ARG A 10 30.04 -11.02 8.23
C ARG A 10 28.85 -11.92 7.88
N ARG A 11 28.45 -12.84 8.76
CA ARG A 11 27.28 -13.69 8.54
C ARG A 11 25.99 -12.89 8.42
N ASN A 12 25.80 -11.87 9.27
CA ASN A 12 24.63 -11.02 9.21
C ASN A 12 24.61 -10.16 7.94
N SER A 13 25.76 -9.64 7.51
CA SER A 13 25.87 -8.90 6.26
C SER A 13 25.59 -9.75 5.03
N GLN A 14 26.09 -11.00 4.99
CA GLN A 14 25.80 -11.93 3.91
C GLN A 14 24.32 -12.33 3.87
N LYS A 15 23.71 -12.61 5.02
CA LYS A 15 22.27 -12.93 5.10
C LYS A 15 21.42 -11.75 4.64
N LEU A 16 21.76 -10.54 5.02
CA LEU A 16 21.09 -9.32 4.57
C LEU A 16 21.23 -9.12 3.06
N ALA A 17 22.44 -9.31 2.51
CA ALA A 17 22.70 -9.19 1.08
C ALA A 17 21.89 -10.21 0.25
N LEU A 18 21.78 -11.45 0.72
CA LEU A 18 20.95 -12.47 0.08
C LEU A 18 19.46 -12.11 0.13
N CYS A 19 18.96 -11.62 1.26
CA CYS A 19 17.58 -11.17 1.39
C CYS A 19 17.26 -10.03 0.42
N VAL A 20 18.13 -9.01 0.34
CA VAL A 20 17.96 -7.88 -0.59
C VAL A 20 18.01 -8.36 -2.05
N ALA A 21 18.86 -9.32 -2.38
CA ALA A 21 18.95 -9.87 -3.73
C ALA A 21 17.67 -10.62 -4.13
N GLU A 22 17.07 -11.39 -3.23
CA GLU A 22 15.80 -12.08 -3.47
C GLU A 22 14.66 -11.09 -3.70
N GLU A 23 14.55 -10.06 -2.85
CA GLU A 23 13.52 -9.02 -3.01
C GLU A 23 13.69 -8.23 -4.31
N MET A 24 14.93 -7.91 -4.67
CA MET A 24 15.25 -7.25 -5.95
C MET A 24 14.85 -8.11 -7.14
N LYS A 25 15.12 -9.43 -7.08
CA LYS A 25 14.71 -10.37 -8.12
C LYS A 25 13.18 -10.40 -8.29
N LYS A 26 12.43 -10.44 -7.19
CA LYS A 26 10.94 -10.38 -7.23
C LYS A 26 10.46 -9.09 -7.87
N PHE A 27 11.05 -7.94 -7.49
CA PHE A 27 10.74 -6.65 -8.10
C PHE A 27 11.00 -6.67 -9.61
N GLN A 28 12.19 -7.11 -10.06
CA GLN A 28 12.54 -7.20 -11.46
C GLN A 28 11.61 -8.14 -12.25
N THR A 29 11.23 -9.28 -11.66
CA THR A 29 10.31 -10.24 -12.28
C THR A 29 8.93 -9.62 -12.54
N ASN A 30 8.46 -8.75 -11.66
CA ASN A 30 7.14 -8.14 -11.75
C ASN A 30 7.15 -6.74 -12.40
N LEU A 31 8.33 -6.18 -12.71
CA LEU A 31 8.48 -4.78 -13.12
C LEU A 31 7.61 -4.40 -14.33
N GLN A 32 7.58 -5.24 -15.36
CA GLN A 32 6.80 -4.98 -16.57
C GLN A 32 5.29 -4.94 -16.28
N LEU A 33 4.79 -5.82 -15.41
CA LEU A 33 3.38 -5.84 -15.00
C LEU A 33 3.05 -4.61 -14.13
N LEU A 34 3.96 -4.24 -13.21
CA LEU A 34 3.81 -3.04 -12.41
C LEU A 34 3.74 -1.79 -13.29
N GLN A 35 4.66 -1.65 -14.26
CA GLN A 35 4.66 -0.53 -15.21
C GLN A 35 3.40 -0.51 -16.09
N LYS A 36 3.00 -1.66 -16.64
CA LYS A 36 1.80 -1.79 -17.48
C LYS A 36 0.56 -1.27 -16.76
N TYR A 37 0.24 -1.83 -15.61
CA TYR A 37 -1.00 -1.50 -14.91
C TYR A 37 -0.94 -0.14 -14.19
N SER A 38 0.23 0.28 -13.73
CA SER A 38 0.38 1.64 -13.20
C SER A 38 0.13 2.70 -14.28
N GLY A 39 0.65 2.49 -15.48
CA GLY A 39 0.38 3.37 -16.63
C GLY A 39 -1.10 3.38 -17.02
N GLU A 40 -1.75 2.21 -17.10
CA GLU A 40 -3.16 2.07 -17.44
C GLU A 40 -4.08 2.82 -16.45
N TYR A 41 -3.76 2.77 -15.14
CA TYR A 41 -4.58 3.37 -14.10
C TYR A 41 -4.03 4.69 -13.53
N SER A 42 -3.02 5.27 -14.16
CA SER A 42 -2.43 6.57 -13.78
C SER A 42 -1.88 6.61 -12.34
N PHE A 43 -1.09 5.60 -11.99
CA PHE A 43 -0.28 5.56 -10.78
C PHE A 43 1.22 5.52 -11.10
N ASP A 44 2.04 5.91 -10.15
CA ASP A 44 3.48 5.67 -10.21
C ASP A 44 3.78 4.19 -9.91
N HIS A 45 4.58 3.54 -10.78
CA HIS A 45 4.85 2.10 -10.67
C HIS A 45 5.71 1.75 -9.44
N LEU A 46 6.55 2.68 -8.96
CA LEU A 46 7.32 2.45 -7.73
C LEU A 46 6.42 2.50 -6.50
N MET A 47 5.40 3.35 -6.51
CA MET A 47 4.40 3.37 -5.44
C MET A 47 3.57 2.08 -5.41
N ILE A 48 3.18 1.56 -6.57
CA ILE A 48 2.49 0.26 -6.65
C ILE A 48 3.42 -0.88 -6.20
N ALA A 49 4.69 -0.85 -6.60
CA ALA A 49 5.69 -1.81 -6.11
C ALA A 49 5.84 -1.76 -4.59
N ALA A 50 5.91 -0.57 -4.01
CA ALA A 50 5.99 -0.38 -2.55
C ALA A 50 4.74 -0.93 -1.83
N GLN A 51 3.55 -0.74 -2.40
CA GLN A 51 2.32 -1.34 -1.87
C GLN A 51 2.39 -2.87 -1.92
N GLY A 52 2.72 -3.46 -3.06
CA GLY A 52 2.87 -4.92 -3.19
C GLY A 52 3.97 -5.49 -2.28
N PHE A 53 5.04 -4.74 -2.06
CA PHE A 53 6.08 -5.10 -1.11
C PHE A 53 5.55 -5.10 0.33
N GLN A 54 4.79 -4.09 0.72
CA GLN A 54 4.16 -4.00 2.05
C GLN A 54 3.14 -5.14 2.27
N GLU A 55 2.41 -5.53 1.24
CA GLU A 55 1.37 -6.58 1.34
C GLU A 55 1.97 -7.99 1.43
N SER A 56 2.99 -8.29 0.64
CA SER A 56 3.45 -9.66 0.47
C SER A 56 4.96 -9.83 0.30
N LEU A 57 5.76 -8.75 0.29
CA LEU A 57 7.14 -8.75 -0.21
C LEU A 57 7.21 -9.13 -1.71
N LEU A 58 6.23 -8.70 -2.50
CA LEU A 58 6.06 -9.02 -3.93
C LEU A 58 5.96 -10.54 -4.22
N ASP A 59 5.46 -11.31 -3.27
CA ASP A 59 5.36 -12.77 -3.37
C ASP A 59 3.96 -13.21 -3.79
N GLN A 60 3.84 -13.74 -5.03
CA GLN A 60 2.57 -14.25 -5.56
C GLN A 60 2.06 -15.48 -4.81
N SER A 61 2.90 -16.24 -4.17
CA SER A 61 2.49 -17.44 -3.42
C SER A 61 1.85 -17.12 -2.07
N LYS A 62 1.96 -15.87 -1.62
CA LYS A 62 1.49 -15.45 -0.31
C LYS A 62 -0.03 -15.57 -0.18
N LYS A 63 -0.46 -16.16 0.94
CA LYS A 63 -1.88 -16.24 1.34
C LYS A 63 -2.00 -15.87 2.80
N ASN A 64 -3.07 -15.17 3.16
CA ASN A 64 -3.33 -14.85 4.55
C ASN A 64 -4.60 -15.54 5.08
N PRO A 65 -4.79 -15.64 6.40
CA PRO A 65 -5.96 -16.28 6.99
C PRO A 65 -7.29 -15.66 6.62
N SER A 66 -7.32 -14.38 6.22
CA SER A 66 -8.54 -13.69 5.76
C SER A 66 -8.92 -14.03 4.32
N GLY A 67 -8.14 -14.87 3.63
CA GLY A 67 -8.38 -15.28 2.26
C GLY A 67 -7.80 -14.34 1.19
N ALA A 68 -7.01 -13.34 1.57
CA ALA A 68 -6.30 -12.52 0.61
C ALA A 68 -5.10 -13.28 0.04
N VAL A 69 -4.81 -13.07 -1.26
CA VAL A 69 -3.80 -13.83 -2.00
C VAL A 69 -2.90 -12.93 -2.84
N GLY A 70 -1.67 -13.39 -3.06
CA GLY A 70 -0.73 -12.87 -4.04
C GLY A 70 -0.06 -11.56 -3.68
N ILE A 71 0.59 -10.98 -4.67
CA ILE A 71 1.43 -9.78 -4.56
C ILE A 71 0.70 -8.62 -3.90
N MET A 72 -0.52 -8.34 -4.32
CA MET A 72 -1.34 -7.22 -3.82
C MET A 72 -2.32 -7.64 -2.72
N GLN A 73 -2.24 -8.87 -2.19
CA GLN A 73 -3.13 -9.40 -1.16
C GLN A 73 -4.62 -9.13 -1.45
N VAL A 74 -5.04 -9.50 -2.64
CA VAL A 74 -6.40 -9.30 -3.12
C VAL A 74 -7.30 -10.44 -2.66
N ILE A 75 -8.50 -10.12 -2.17
CA ILE A 75 -9.52 -11.12 -1.86
C ILE A 75 -10.21 -11.52 -3.18
N PRO A 76 -10.15 -12.79 -3.63
CA PRO A 76 -10.68 -13.22 -4.93
C PRO A 76 -12.13 -12.83 -5.18
N LYS A 77 -12.99 -12.95 -4.16
CA LYS A 77 -14.40 -12.56 -4.24
C LYS A 77 -14.56 -11.07 -4.58
N ASN A 78 -13.74 -10.20 -3.99
CA ASN A 78 -13.80 -8.76 -4.24
C ASN A 78 -13.27 -8.41 -5.63
N ALA A 79 -12.23 -9.11 -6.08
CA ALA A 79 -11.68 -8.91 -7.41
C ALA A 79 -12.65 -9.36 -8.51
N ALA A 80 -13.38 -10.46 -8.29
CA ALA A 80 -14.37 -10.95 -9.25
C ALA A 80 -15.62 -10.07 -9.34
N ALA A 81 -15.95 -9.35 -8.27
CA ALA A 81 -17.13 -8.48 -8.22
C ALA A 81 -16.92 -7.16 -9.00
N ALA A 82 -18.01 -6.58 -9.48
CA ALA A 82 -18.00 -5.23 -10.02
C ALA A 82 -17.62 -4.20 -8.94
N PRO A 83 -16.91 -3.12 -9.28
CA PRO A 83 -16.48 -2.72 -10.63
C PRO A 83 -15.14 -3.34 -11.07
N ILE A 84 -14.49 -4.19 -10.26
CA ILE A 84 -13.16 -4.74 -10.56
C ILE A 84 -13.25 -5.77 -11.67
N SER A 85 -14.10 -6.80 -11.53
CA SER A 85 -14.40 -7.80 -12.56
C SER A 85 -13.16 -8.52 -13.11
N ILE A 86 -12.21 -8.88 -12.24
CA ILE A 86 -11.01 -9.64 -12.55
C ILE A 86 -11.02 -10.92 -11.70
N PRO A 87 -11.63 -12.01 -12.17
CA PRO A 87 -11.84 -13.22 -11.35
C PRO A 87 -10.56 -14.02 -11.11
N ASN A 88 -9.58 -13.96 -12.03
CA ASN A 88 -8.35 -14.73 -11.92
C ASN A 88 -7.23 -13.92 -11.28
N VAL A 89 -7.10 -14.01 -9.97
CA VAL A 89 -6.02 -13.39 -9.18
C VAL A 89 -4.95 -14.39 -8.72
N SER A 90 -4.97 -15.60 -9.27
CA SER A 90 -3.97 -16.65 -8.94
C SER A 90 -2.64 -16.42 -9.64
N THR A 91 -2.61 -15.65 -10.72
CA THR A 91 -1.40 -15.26 -11.45
C THR A 91 -0.92 -13.87 -11.01
N ALA A 92 0.38 -13.58 -11.17
CA ALA A 92 0.93 -12.25 -10.89
C ALA A 92 0.25 -11.17 -11.74
N ASP A 93 -0.01 -11.46 -13.03
CA ASP A 93 -0.69 -10.55 -13.95
C ASP A 93 -2.09 -10.17 -13.43
N GLY A 94 -2.96 -11.14 -13.19
CA GLY A 94 -4.32 -10.87 -12.70
C GLY A 94 -4.34 -10.27 -11.29
N ASN A 95 -3.38 -10.63 -10.45
CA ASN A 95 -3.29 -10.14 -9.08
C ASN A 95 -2.88 -8.66 -9.03
N ILE A 96 -1.83 -8.27 -9.74
CA ILE A 96 -1.38 -6.87 -9.86
C ILE A 96 -2.48 -6.04 -10.54
N HIS A 97 -3.05 -6.54 -11.65
CA HIS A 97 -4.15 -5.86 -12.34
C HIS A 97 -5.33 -5.57 -11.39
N ALA A 98 -5.83 -6.59 -10.70
CA ALA A 98 -6.94 -6.42 -9.75
C ALA A 98 -6.61 -5.42 -8.64
N GLY A 99 -5.42 -5.52 -8.04
CA GLY A 99 -4.99 -4.63 -6.97
C GLY A 99 -4.91 -3.16 -7.42
N VAL A 100 -4.30 -2.90 -8.59
CA VAL A 100 -4.18 -1.53 -9.13
C VAL A 100 -5.56 -0.98 -9.53
N LYS A 101 -6.42 -1.79 -10.15
CA LYS A 101 -7.79 -1.39 -10.48
C LYS A 101 -8.63 -1.10 -9.23
N MET A 102 -8.43 -1.85 -8.14
CA MET A 102 -9.06 -1.53 -6.84
C MET A 102 -8.61 -0.17 -6.31
N LEU A 103 -7.30 0.15 -6.36
CA LEU A 103 -6.79 1.47 -5.99
C LEU A 103 -7.43 2.57 -6.85
N ARG A 104 -7.57 2.36 -8.17
CA ARG A 104 -8.23 3.32 -9.07
C ARG A 104 -9.69 3.50 -8.71
N SER A 105 -10.43 2.42 -8.47
CA SER A 105 -11.82 2.46 -8.03
C SER A 105 -12.01 3.24 -6.72
N ILE A 106 -11.11 3.05 -5.76
CA ILE A 106 -11.10 3.82 -4.50
C ILE A 106 -10.87 5.32 -4.78
N ALA A 107 -9.90 5.64 -5.66
CA ALA A 107 -9.60 7.03 -6.02
C ALA A 107 -10.81 7.75 -6.64
N ASP A 108 -11.51 7.07 -7.54
CA ASP A 108 -12.63 7.64 -8.28
C ASP A 108 -13.90 7.75 -7.42
N THR A 109 -14.12 6.76 -6.54
CA THR A 109 -15.33 6.73 -5.73
C THR A 109 -15.25 7.66 -4.51
N TYR A 110 -14.10 7.72 -3.84
CA TYR A 110 -13.99 8.37 -2.53
C TYR A 110 -13.18 9.68 -2.54
N PHE A 111 -12.32 9.86 -3.53
CA PHE A 111 -11.38 10.99 -3.58
C PHE A 111 -11.42 11.76 -4.90
N ASN A 112 -12.59 11.82 -5.54
CA ASN A 112 -12.80 12.54 -6.81
C ASN A 112 -13.10 14.04 -6.60
N ASP A 113 -12.41 14.67 -5.66
CA ASP A 113 -12.50 16.11 -5.41
C ASP A 113 -11.28 16.80 -6.06
N PRO A 114 -11.48 17.71 -7.04
CA PRO A 114 -10.37 18.36 -7.74
C PRO A 114 -9.52 19.27 -6.85
N LYS A 115 -9.99 19.59 -5.65
CA LYS A 115 -9.23 20.35 -4.65
C LYS A 115 -8.21 19.52 -3.90
N ILE A 116 -8.25 18.18 -4.04
CA ILE A 116 -7.25 17.31 -3.42
C ILE A 116 -5.98 17.36 -4.25
N ASP A 117 -4.88 17.73 -3.62
CA ASP A 117 -3.56 17.61 -4.21
C ASP A 117 -3.28 16.16 -4.69
N PRO A 118 -2.70 15.95 -5.88
CA PRO A 118 -2.50 14.62 -6.47
C PRO A 118 -1.70 13.66 -5.56
N MET A 119 -0.67 14.15 -4.87
CA MET A 119 0.11 13.33 -3.94
C MET A 119 -0.73 12.92 -2.73
N ASN A 120 -1.46 13.87 -2.14
CA ASN A 120 -2.35 13.59 -1.01
C ASN A 120 -3.48 12.64 -1.41
N LYS A 121 -4.03 12.76 -2.63
CA LYS A 121 -5.00 11.81 -3.19
C LYS A 121 -4.43 10.40 -3.20
N THR A 122 -3.24 10.24 -3.75
CA THR A 122 -2.55 8.94 -3.83
C THR A 122 -2.33 8.35 -2.44
N LEU A 123 -1.80 9.13 -1.49
CA LEU A 123 -1.57 8.66 -0.12
C LEU A 123 -2.87 8.22 0.58
N MET A 124 -3.98 8.95 0.38
CA MET A 124 -5.28 8.57 0.92
C MET A 124 -5.81 7.28 0.29
N VAL A 125 -5.58 7.06 -1.01
CA VAL A 125 -5.96 5.83 -1.70
C VAL A 125 -5.20 4.63 -1.14
N PHE A 126 -3.88 4.72 -0.97
CA PHE A 126 -3.05 3.67 -0.37
C PHE A 126 -3.44 3.39 1.09
N ALA A 127 -3.67 4.44 1.88
CA ALA A 127 -4.16 4.28 3.25
C ALA A 127 -5.54 3.58 3.28
N SER A 128 -6.38 3.83 2.29
CA SER A 128 -7.71 3.24 2.14
C SER A 128 -7.68 1.76 1.80
N TYR A 129 -6.66 1.32 1.07
CA TYR A 129 -6.48 -0.09 0.72
C TYR A 129 -6.42 -0.97 1.97
N ASN A 130 -5.69 -0.53 2.99
CA ASN A 130 -5.49 -1.25 4.25
C ASN A 130 -6.55 -0.92 5.32
N ALA A 131 -6.92 0.36 5.47
CA ALA A 131 -7.79 0.80 6.55
C ALA A 131 -9.29 0.87 6.17
N GLY A 132 -9.60 0.67 4.90
CA GLY A 132 -10.93 0.81 4.33
C GLY A 132 -11.25 2.25 3.89
N PRO A 133 -11.83 2.43 2.68
CA PRO A 133 -12.04 3.75 2.09
C PRO A 133 -13.05 4.62 2.86
N ASN A 134 -14.10 4.04 3.40
CA ASN A 134 -15.07 4.77 4.21
C ASN A 134 -14.44 5.41 5.46
N ARG A 135 -13.50 4.70 6.10
CA ARG A 135 -12.78 5.21 7.28
C ARG A 135 -11.91 6.40 6.91
N ILE A 136 -11.13 6.29 5.83
CA ILE A 136 -10.24 7.38 5.40
C ILE A 136 -11.04 8.59 4.92
N ALA A 137 -12.14 8.38 4.16
CA ALA A 137 -13.02 9.46 3.73
C ALA A 137 -13.67 10.20 4.94
N LYS A 138 -14.07 9.45 5.97
CA LYS A 138 -14.58 10.05 7.21
C LYS A 138 -13.51 10.87 7.93
N LEU A 139 -12.31 10.32 8.10
CA LEU A 139 -11.19 11.03 8.72
C LEU A 139 -10.82 12.31 7.95
N ARG A 140 -10.88 12.27 6.61
CA ARG A 140 -10.68 13.46 5.78
C ARG A 140 -11.72 14.54 6.07
N LYS A 141 -13.01 14.18 6.18
CA LYS A 141 -14.08 15.12 6.53
C LYS A 141 -13.86 15.72 7.92
N GLU A 142 -13.53 14.90 8.89
CA GLU A 142 -13.22 15.35 10.25
C GLU A 142 -12.00 16.29 10.26
N ALA A 143 -10.97 15.97 9.50
CA ALA A 143 -9.78 16.80 9.39
C ALA A 143 -10.02 18.14 8.67
N SER A 144 -10.97 18.21 7.73
CA SER A 144 -11.33 19.48 7.07
C SER A 144 -12.07 20.46 7.99
N VAL A 145 -12.72 19.95 9.02
CA VAL A 145 -13.34 20.77 10.10
C VAL A 145 -12.26 21.35 11.02
N TRP A 146 -11.15 20.64 11.18
CA TRP A 146 -10.01 21.11 11.97
C TRP A 146 -9.00 21.77 11.01
N VAL A 147 -9.07 23.06 10.82
CA VAL A 147 -8.26 23.92 9.96
C VAL A 147 -6.74 23.64 9.93
N LEU A 148 -6.26 22.81 10.84
CA LEU A 148 -4.86 22.44 11.08
C LEU A 148 -4.14 21.73 9.92
N ILE A 149 -4.83 20.97 9.06
CA ILE A 149 -4.16 20.26 7.95
C ILE A 149 -3.95 21.18 6.75
N ARG A 150 -4.71 22.26 6.67
CA ARG A 150 -4.63 23.21 5.56
C ARG A 150 -3.43 24.16 5.64
N THR A 151 -2.84 24.31 6.84
CA THR A 151 -1.82 25.34 7.10
C THR A 151 -0.51 24.81 7.68
N SER A 152 -0.44 23.59 8.18
CA SER A 152 0.72 23.17 8.99
C SER A 152 1.76 22.30 8.28
N GLY A 153 1.53 21.88 7.03
CA GLY A 153 2.48 21.01 6.31
C GLY A 153 2.80 19.68 7.00
N LEU A 154 2.05 19.30 8.06
CA LEU A 154 2.28 18.06 8.77
C LEU A 154 1.84 16.85 7.95
N PRO A 155 2.70 15.84 7.80
CA PRO A 155 2.37 14.65 7.04
C PRO A 155 1.15 13.93 7.63
N MET A 156 0.19 13.56 6.79
CA MET A 156 -1.06 12.88 7.14
C MET A 156 -0.86 11.59 7.95
N TRP A 157 0.27 10.90 7.79
CA TRP A 157 0.60 9.67 8.51
C TRP A 157 0.75 9.85 10.02
N ASN A 158 1.02 11.06 10.53
CA ASN A 158 1.01 11.35 11.96
C ASN A 158 -0.37 11.17 12.60
N TRP A 159 -1.46 11.26 11.81
CA TRP A 159 -2.84 11.08 12.26
C TRP A 159 -3.32 9.63 12.17
N LEU A 160 -2.67 8.82 11.33
CA LEU A 160 -3.00 7.41 11.13
C LEU A 160 -2.43 6.48 12.20
N ARG A 161 -1.56 6.97 13.08
CA ARG A 161 -1.08 6.18 14.23
C ARG A 161 -2.26 5.83 15.14
N PRO A 162 -2.48 4.54 15.46
CA PRO A 162 -3.45 4.18 16.47
C PRO A 162 -3.05 4.88 17.79
N LYS A 163 -3.92 5.75 18.29
CA LYS A 163 -3.71 6.34 19.61
C LYS A 163 -3.81 5.20 20.61
N LYS A 164 -2.71 4.86 21.27
CA LYS A 164 -2.77 4.14 22.55
C LYS A 164 -3.76 4.91 23.39
N SER A 165 -4.75 4.21 23.94
CA SER A 165 -5.87 4.72 24.75
C SER A 165 -5.47 5.94 25.60
N GLY A 166 -5.96 7.12 25.21
CA GLY A 166 -5.71 8.36 25.92
C GLY A 166 -6.57 9.47 25.33
N ARG A 167 -7.31 10.17 26.18
CA ARG A 167 -8.31 11.21 25.91
C ARG A 167 -7.91 12.18 24.79
N ARG A 168 -8.86 12.56 23.93
CA ARG A 168 -8.72 13.70 23.01
C ARG A 168 -8.46 14.96 23.84
N PRO A 169 -7.53 15.83 23.45
CA PRO A 169 -7.45 17.15 24.02
C PRO A 169 -8.73 17.92 23.65
N SER A 170 -9.39 18.53 24.62
CA SER A 170 -10.48 19.47 24.43
C SER A 170 -9.93 20.71 23.71
N PRO A 171 -10.73 21.32 22.80
CA PRO A 171 -10.35 22.61 22.21
C PRO A 171 -10.43 23.68 23.31
N THR A 172 -9.30 24.34 23.58
CA THR A 172 -9.26 25.65 24.25
C THR A 172 -9.23 26.72 23.20
#